data_63fd8821dbd8b715e217b5d63efab0df
#
_entry.id   63fd8821dbd8b715e217b5d63efab0df
#
_cell.length_a   1.000
_cell.length_b   1.000
_cell.length_c   1.000
_cell.angle_alpha   90.00
_cell.angle_beta   90.00
_cell.angle_gamma   90.00
#
_symmetry.space_group_name_H-M   'P 1'
#
loop_
_entity.id
_entity.type
_entity.pdbx_description
1 polymer ?
#
loop_
_entity_poly.entity_id
_entity_poly.type
_entity_poly.pdbx_seq_one_letter_code
_entity_poly.pdbx_strand_id
1 'polypeptide(L)'
;MDNIQIKHQEGIEFLKNLDDNSVDLILTDPPYLISKDSGMNKFVKEVAKLDASGENKKTEEQWIAFKAKKGYADDKYKENYLKYGNTSGNKYAFKTDYGEWDKEFTIEKLDEFIKLFYKKLRPGGTCIIFFDIWKLETLKKLMETAKTKKCGFRQIRFVEWLKTNPMPLNQSVNYLTNCREVALLGIKKSKPTFNSKYDKGVYEYPIQTGKKGERHPTQKNLLLFEDLIKKHSNEGDLVVDPFLGGGTTAFASKNTNRRFKGCEVDENYFKIIQKKFSRNNVVLNTNSINI
;
A
#
# COMPACT_ATOMS: atom_id res chain seq x y z
N MET A 1 1.11 13.96 -25.50
CA MET A 1 0.05 12.97 -25.19
C MET A 1 0.10 12.71 -23.70
N ASP A 2 -1.02 12.90 -23.02
CA ASP A 2 -1.09 12.75 -21.55
C ASP A 2 -0.96 11.27 -21.17
N ASN A 3 0.24 10.90 -20.79
CA ASN A 3 0.56 9.50 -20.48
C ASN A 3 -0.06 9.01 -19.15
N ILE A 4 -0.61 9.92 -18.32
CA ILE A 4 -1.16 9.62 -16.99
C ILE A 4 -2.64 10.03 -16.95
N GLN A 5 -3.51 9.06 -16.76
CA GLN A 5 -4.95 9.25 -16.63
C GLN A 5 -5.42 8.73 -15.26
N ILE A 6 -6.07 9.59 -14.48
CA ILE A 6 -6.59 9.25 -13.16
C ILE A 6 -8.04 9.72 -13.08
N LYS A 7 -8.95 8.84 -12.65
CA LYS A 7 -10.38 9.13 -12.50
C LYS A 7 -10.82 9.03 -11.03
N HIS A 8 -11.73 9.91 -10.65
CA HIS A 8 -12.50 9.72 -9.41
C HIS A 8 -13.68 8.79 -9.75
N GLN A 9 -13.51 7.49 -9.49
CA GLN A 9 -14.46 6.46 -9.92
C GLN A 9 -14.25 5.18 -9.12
N GLU A 10 -15.30 4.37 -9.03
CA GLU A 10 -15.23 3.02 -8.46
C GLU A 10 -14.42 2.08 -9.38
N GLY A 11 -13.63 1.18 -8.77
CA GLY A 11 -12.64 0.39 -9.48
C GLY A 11 -13.19 -0.61 -10.48
N ILE A 12 -14.32 -1.26 -10.19
CA ILE A 12 -14.96 -2.24 -11.10
C ILE A 12 -15.49 -1.53 -12.35
N GLU A 13 -16.17 -0.39 -12.16
CA GLU A 13 -16.64 0.44 -13.28
C GLU A 13 -15.48 0.96 -14.12
N PHE A 14 -14.43 1.44 -13.46
CA PHE A 14 -13.23 1.89 -14.15
C PHE A 14 -12.63 0.78 -15.02
N LEU A 15 -12.47 -0.43 -14.47
CA LEU A 15 -11.93 -1.57 -15.21
C LEU A 15 -12.83 -2.01 -16.37
N LYS A 16 -14.16 -2.00 -16.20
CA LYS A 16 -15.11 -2.35 -17.26
C LYS A 16 -14.94 -1.46 -18.51
N ASN A 17 -14.55 -0.20 -18.31
CA ASN A 17 -14.33 0.78 -19.38
C ASN A 17 -12.97 0.67 -20.10
N LEU A 18 -12.08 -0.22 -19.66
CA LEU A 18 -10.85 -0.52 -20.38
C LEU A 18 -11.08 -1.57 -21.46
N ASP A 19 -10.31 -1.50 -22.54
CA ASP A 19 -10.33 -2.53 -23.57
C ASP A 19 -9.77 -3.85 -23.05
N ASP A 20 -10.31 -4.96 -23.51
CA ASP A 20 -9.81 -6.29 -23.17
C ASP A 20 -8.42 -6.51 -23.81
N ASN A 21 -7.53 -7.15 -23.08
CA ASN A 21 -6.15 -7.44 -23.52
C ASN A 21 -5.32 -6.19 -23.85
N SER A 22 -5.61 -5.03 -23.24
CA SER A 22 -4.93 -3.75 -23.50
C SER A 22 -3.89 -3.38 -22.45
N VAL A 23 -3.88 -4.02 -21.30
CA VAL A 23 -3.05 -3.69 -20.15
C VAL A 23 -1.80 -4.56 -20.12
N ASP A 24 -0.64 -3.96 -19.89
CA ASP A 24 0.64 -4.67 -19.82
C ASP A 24 0.97 -5.12 -18.39
N LEU A 25 0.72 -4.26 -17.41
CA LEU A 25 0.97 -4.49 -16.00
C LEU A 25 -0.18 -3.98 -15.14
N ILE A 26 -0.69 -4.83 -14.25
CA ILE A 26 -1.48 -4.40 -13.10
C ILE A 26 -0.60 -4.48 -11.87
N LEU A 27 -0.43 -3.35 -11.17
CA LEU A 27 0.30 -3.24 -9.92
C LEU A 27 -0.58 -2.49 -8.93
N THR A 28 -1.05 -3.19 -7.91
CA THR A 28 -2.15 -2.68 -7.08
C THR A 28 -2.10 -3.19 -5.64
N ASP A 29 -2.75 -2.44 -4.74
CA ASP A 29 -2.84 -2.70 -3.30
C ASP A 29 -4.30 -2.52 -2.86
N PRO A 30 -5.18 -3.51 -3.09
CA PRO A 30 -6.59 -3.43 -2.70
C PRO A 30 -6.75 -3.42 -1.18
N PRO A 31 -7.92 -3.01 -0.66
CA PRO A 31 -8.23 -3.13 0.75
C PRO A 31 -8.02 -4.55 1.25
N TYR A 32 -7.35 -4.68 2.40
CA TYR A 32 -7.15 -5.99 3.01
C TYR A 32 -8.45 -6.41 3.70
N LEU A 33 -8.83 -7.67 3.53
CA LEU A 33 -9.99 -8.26 4.21
C LEU A 33 -9.68 -8.46 5.71
N ILE A 34 -9.34 -7.36 6.40
CA ILE A 34 -8.86 -7.36 7.78
C ILE A 34 -10.06 -7.26 8.72
N SER A 35 -10.08 -8.05 9.78
CA SER A 35 -11.04 -7.82 10.86
C SER A 35 -10.75 -6.49 11.56
N LYS A 36 -11.79 -5.79 12.04
CA LYS A 36 -11.67 -4.48 12.74
C LYS A 36 -10.71 -4.50 13.95
N ASP A 37 -10.33 -5.69 14.42
CA ASP A 37 -9.49 -5.91 15.60
C ASP A 37 -8.04 -6.28 15.27
N SER A 38 -7.58 -6.05 14.04
CA SER A 38 -6.21 -6.33 13.61
C SER A 38 -5.40 -5.06 13.29
N GLY A 39 -4.08 -5.20 13.15
CA GLY A 39 -3.20 -4.12 12.73
C GLY A 39 -3.09 -2.94 13.70
N MET A 40 -3.07 -1.71 13.19
CA MET A 40 -2.87 -0.49 13.97
C MET A 40 -3.99 -0.25 14.99
N ASN A 41 -5.23 -0.61 14.67
CA ASN A 41 -6.36 -0.43 15.59
C ASN A 41 -6.23 -1.32 16.83
N LYS A 42 -5.73 -2.56 16.67
CA LYS A 42 -5.41 -3.43 17.82
C LYS A 42 -4.27 -2.83 18.63
N PHE A 43 -3.22 -2.36 17.96
CA PHE A 43 -2.09 -1.69 18.61
C PHE A 43 -2.54 -0.48 19.45
N VAL A 44 -3.39 0.39 18.89
CA VAL A 44 -3.95 1.55 19.62
C VAL A 44 -4.76 1.12 20.84
N LYS A 45 -5.59 0.06 20.71
CA LYS A 45 -6.35 -0.49 21.85
C LYS A 45 -5.43 -1.01 22.97
N GLU A 46 -4.36 -1.73 22.61
CA GLU A 46 -3.39 -2.27 23.60
C GLU A 46 -2.58 -1.14 24.27
N VAL A 47 -2.13 -0.13 23.51
CA VAL A 47 -1.47 1.07 24.07
C VAL A 47 -2.40 1.80 25.04
N ALA A 48 -3.68 1.97 24.68
CA ALA A 48 -4.66 2.62 25.55
C ALA A 48 -4.90 1.85 26.87
N LYS A 49 -4.89 0.50 26.82
CA LYS A 49 -4.97 -0.33 28.02
C LYS A 49 -3.75 -0.16 28.94
N LEU A 50 -2.55 -0.18 28.38
CA LEU A 50 -1.31 0.05 29.12
C LEU A 50 -1.24 1.45 29.75
N ASP A 51 -1.73 2.46 29.04
CA ASP A 51 -1.83 3.83 29.59
C ASP A 51 -2.83 3.90 30.74
N ALA A 52 -3.98 3.22 30.61
CA ALA A 52 -5.00 3.16 31.64
C ALA A 52 -4.54 2.39 32.90
N SER A 53 -3.76 1.29 32.74
CA SER A 53 -3.20 0.53 33.86
C SER A 53 -2.13 1.30 34.64
N GLY A 54 -1.51 2.29 34.00
CA GLY A 54 -0.42 3.07 34.60
C GLY A 54 0.92 2.34 34.67
N GLU A 55 1.03 1.12 34.11
CA GLU A 55 2.27 0.32 34.12
C GLU A 55 3.46 1.03 33.47
N ASN A 56 3.19 1.89 32.50
CA ASN A 56 4.20 2.65 31.77
C ASN A 56 4.66 3.93 32.50
N LYS A 57 3.96 4.35 33.57
CA LYS A 57 4.33 5.56 34.30
C LYS A 57 5.72 5.43 34.93
N LYS A 58 6.47 6.53 34.92
CA LYS A 58 7.81 6.62 35.47
C LYS A 58 7.86 7.69 36.55
N THR A 59 8.86 7.57 37.46
CA THR A 59 9.07 8.55 38.52
C THR A 59 10.04 9.65 38.09
N GLU A 60 10.11 10.72 38.89
CA GLU A 60 11.06 11.81 38.71
C GLU A 60 12.51 11.29 38.78
N GLU A 61 12.82 10.40 39.72
CA GLU A 61 14.17 9.85 39.86
C GLU A 61 14.54 9.04 38.58
N GLN A 62 13.60 8.28 38.02
CA GLN A 62 13.80 7.55 36.77
C GLN A 62 14.04 8.50 35.60
N TRP A 63 13.35 9.65 35.56
CA TRP A 63 13.61 10.68 34.55
C TRP A 63 15.01 11.26 34.67
N ILE A 64 15.46 11.64 35.89
CA ILE A 64 16.79 12.19 36.13
C ILE A 64 17.87 11.21 35.64
N ALA A 65 17.75 9.93 36.02
CA ALA A 65 18.69 8.89 35.61
C ALA A 65 18.68 8.69 34.07
N PHE A 66 17.49 8.66 33.45
CA PHE A 66 17.33 8.53 32.00
C PHE A 66 17.90 9.73 31.25
N LYS A 67 17.61 10.95 31.72
CA LYS A 67 18.13 12.22 31.18
C LYS A 67 19.64 12.23 31.17
N ALA A 68 20.28 11.89 32.30
CA ALA A 68 21.73 11.81 32.43
C ALA A 68 22.33 10.77 31.46
N LYS A 69 21.74 9.57 31.39
CA LYS A 69 22.20 8.49 30.50
C LYS A 69 22.10 8.86 29.00
N LYS A 70 21.11 9.67 28.62
CA LYS A 70 20.88 10.08 27.22
C LYS A 70 21.52 11.39 26.83
N GLY A 71 22.08 12.14 27.80
CA GLY A 71 22.71 13.43 27.55
C GLY A 71 21.73 14.54 27.18
N TYR A 72 20.46 14.47 27.63
CA TYR A 72 19.51 15.56 27.37
C TYR A 72 19.82 16.77 28.24
N ALA A 73 19.92 17.94 27.59
CA ALA A 73 20.22 19.21 28.28
C ALA A 73 18.98 19.79 28.99
N ASP A 74 17.80 19.56 28.49
CA ASP A 74 16.53 20.14 28.97
C ASP A 74 15.49 19.08 29.37
N ASP A 75 14.34 19.52 29.83
CA ASP A 75 13.20 18.66 30.23
C ASP A 75 12.11 18.55 29.17
N LYS A 76 12.40 18.89 27.92
CA LYS A 76 11.46 18.87 26.79
C LYS A 76 10.64 17.59 26.69
N TYR A 77 11.21 16.45 27.04
CA TYR A 77 10.57 15.13 26.91
C TYR A 77 10.10 14.56 28.26
N LYS A 78 10.23 15.30 29.35
CA LYS A 78 9.95 14.84 30.71
C LYS A 78 8.49 14.38 30.86
N GLU A 79 7.55 15.22 30.48
CA GLU A 79 6.11 14.92 30.59
C GLU A 79 5.74 13.62 29.89
N ASN A 80 6.22 13.43 28.65
CA ASN A 80 5.99 12.20 27.92
C ASN A 80 6.63 10.99 28.60
N TYR A 81 7.85 11.16 29.12
CA TYR A 81 8.56 10.07 29.78
C TYR A 81 7.86 9.65 31.09
N LEU A 82 7.45 10.58 31.91
CA LEU A 82 6.74 10.28 33.16
C LEU A 82 5.39 9.61 32.92
N LYS A 83 4.65 10.10 31.91
CA LYS A 83 3.31 9.60 31.59
C LYS A 83 3.27 8.29 30.82
N TYR A 84 4.18 8.11 29.85
CA TYR A 84 4.14 7.01 28.87
C TYR A 84 5.38 6.12 28.91
N GLY A 85 6.37 6.41 29.77
CA GLY A 85 7.62 5.66 29.84
C GLY A 85 8.56 5.84 28.65
N ASN A 86 8.26 6.79 27.75
CA ASN A 86 9.06 7.08 26.57
C ASN A 86 9.01 8.56 26.19
N THR A 87 9.98 9.03 25.41
CA THR A 87 10.09 10.45 25.02
C THR A 87 9.15 10.89 23.90
N SER A 88 8.60 9.95 23.17
CA SER A 88 7.69 10.22 22.03
C SER A 88 6.21 10.28 22.44
N GLY A 89 5.88 9.86 23.66
CA GLY A 89 4.48 9.72 24.10
C GLY A 89 3.69 8.76 23.19
N ASN A 90 2.42 9.04 23.01
CA ASN A 90 1.51 8.26 22.14
C ASN A 90 1.47 8.78 20.69
N LYS A 91 2.47 9.55 20.27
CA LYS A 91 2.53 10.18 18.94
C LYS A 91 2.29 9.20 17.78
N TYR A 92 2.67 7.95 17.94
CA TYR A 92 2.57 6.92 16.90
C TYR A 92 1.39 5.95 17.10
N ALA A 93 0.65 6.05 18.22
CA ALA A 93 -0.56 5.29 18.48
C ALA A 93 -1.78 6.09 18.04
N PHE A 94 -2.14 6.06 16.77
CA PHE A 94 -3.31 6.74 16.24
C PHE A 94 -4.23 5.75 15.53
N LYS A 95 -5.54 5.93 15.74
CA LYS A 95 -6.55 5.19 14.98
C LYS A 95 -6.38 5.49 13.50
N THR A 96 -6.30 4.45 12.71
CA THR A 96 -6.35 4.55 11.25
C THR A 96 -7.80 4.31 10.84
N ASP A 97 -8.42 5.33 10.29
CA ASP A 97 -9.70 5.20 9.61
C ASP A 97 -9.39 4.97 8.13
N TYR A 98 -9.71 3.78 7.65
CA TYR A 98 -9.50 3.39 6.26
C TYR A 98 -10.69 3.78 5.36
N GLY A 99 -11.71 4.46 5.92
CA GLY A 99 -12.93 4.85 5.21
C GLY A 99 -14.00 3.75 5.18
N GLU A 100 -15.21 4.12 4.72
CA GLU A 100 -16.34 3.15 4.65
C GLU A 100 -16.15 2.09 3.57
N TRP A 101 -15.48 2.43 2.49
CA TRP A 101 -15.17 1.53 1.37
C TRP A 101 -14.34 0.29 1.76
N ASP A 102 -13.51 0.39 2.82
CA ASP A 102 -12.75 -0.75 3.36
C ASP A 102 -13.67 -1.75 4.09
N LYS A 103 -14.79 -1.29 4.63
CA LYS A 103 -15.77 -2.13 5.35
C LYS A 103 -16.61 -2.99 4.40
N GLU A 104 -16.77 -2.55 3.16
CA GLU A 104 -17.60 -3.18 2.13
C GLU A 104 -16.81 -4.06 1.16
N PHE A 105 -15.48 -4.10 1.31
CA PHE A 105 -14.63 -4.92 0.45
C PHE A 105 -14.70 -6.39 0.88
N THR A 106 -15.33 -7.23 0.06
CA THR A 106 -15.56 -8.66 0.33
C THR A 106 -14.70 -9.55 -0.55
N ILE A 107 -14.69 -10.87 -0.26
CA ILE A 107 -14.01 -11.87 -1.10
C ILE A 107 -14.63 -11.93 -2.49
N GLU A 108 -15.95 -11.81 -2.60
CA GLU A 108 -16.68 -11.83 -3.88
C GLU A 108 -16.30 -10.61 -4.73
N LYS A 109 -16.17 -9.45 -4.10
CA LYS A 109 -15.71 -8.22 -4.77
C LYS A 109 -14.27 -8.36 -5.24
N LEU A 110 -13.40 -8.93 -4.42
CA LEU A 110 -12.01 -9.23 -4.80
C LEU A 110 -11.97 -10.21 -6.00
N ASP A 111 -12.81 -11.25 -6.00
CA ASP A 111 -12.90 -12.21 -7.10
C ASP A 111 -13.34 -11.53 -8.42
N GLU A 112 -14.31 -10.60 -8.35
CA GLU A 112 -14.71 -9.80 -9.53
C GLU A 112 -13.55 -8.96 -10.07
N PHE A 113 -12.80 -8.29 -9.19
CA PHE A 113 -11.59 -7.54 -9.59
C PHE A 113 -10.58 -8.45 -10.27
N ILE A 114 -10.26 -9.59 -9.70
CA ILE A 114 -9.24 -10.53 -10.24
C ILE A 114 -9.66 -11.07 -11.60
N LYS A 115 -10.95 -11.37 -11.82
CA LYS A 115 -11.50 -11.74 -13.13
C LYS A 115 -11.35 -10.62 -14.16
N LEU A 116 -11.64 -9.38 -13.75
CA LEU A 116 -11.44 -8.22 -14.62
C LEU A 116 -9.94 -8.00 -14.90
N PHE A 117 -9.06 -8.13 -13.92
CA PHE A 117 -7.60 -8.05 -14.13
C PHE A 117 -7.15 -9.03 -15.19
N TYR A 118 -7.57 -10.29 -15.06
CA TYR A 118 -7.23 -11.30 -16.05
C TYR A 118 -7.79 -10.96 -17.44
N LYS A 119 -9.02 -10.43 -17.52
CA LYS A 119 -9.66 -10.05 -18.78
C LYS A 119 -8.90 -8.90 -19.47
N LYS A 120 -8.53 -7.85 -18.69
CA LYS A 120 -7.95 -6.62 -19.23
C LYS A 120 -6.45 -6.73 -19.57
N LEU A 121 -5.71 -7.56 -18.85
CA LEU A 121 -4.31 -7.83 -19.19
C LEU A 121 -4.19 -8.48 -20.57
N ARG A 122 -3.15 -8.10 -21.32
CA ARG A 122 -2.78 -8.81 -22.56
C ARG A 122 -2.16 -10.18 -22.26
N PRO A 123 -2.09 -11.10 -23.21
CA PRO A 123 -1.28 -12.31 -23.08
C PRO A 123 0.19 -11.94 -22.78
N GLY A 124 0.78 -12.52 -21.74
CA GLY A 124 2.10 -12.15 -21.24
C GLY A 124 2.12 -10.94 -20.29
N GLY A 125 0.98 -10.30 -20.07
CA GLY A 125 0.83 -9.25 -19.06
C GLY A 125 0.95 -9.81 -17.64
N THR A 126 1.47 -8.99 -16.73
CA THR A 126 1.73 -9.34 -15.33
C THR A 126 0.72 -8.67 -14.40
N CYS A 127 0.26 -9.39 -13.40
CA CYS A 127 -0.56 -8.88 -12.30
C CYS A 127 0.19 -9.02 -10.99
N ILE A 128 0.39 -7.91 -10.26
CA ILE A 128 1.02 -7.88 -8.94
C ILE A 128 0.02 -7.27 -7.97
N ILE A 129 -0.40 -8.05 -6.97
CA ILE A 129 -1.40 -7.66 -5.98
C ILE A 129 -0.77 -7.76 -4.60
N PHE A 130 -0.55 -6.63 -3.93
CA PHE A 130 -0.21 -6.60 -2.52
C PHE A 130 -1.42 -7.04 -1.71
N PHE A 131 -1.20 -7.85 -0.67
CA PHE A 131 -2.30 -8.37 0.12
C PHE A 131 -1.86 -8.83 1.51
N ASP A 132 -2.86 -9.11 2.38
CA ASP A 132 -2.63 -9.64 3.71
C ASP A 132 -1.95 -11.03 3.64
N ILE A 133 -0.81 -11.16 4.30
CA ILE A 133 -0.02 -12.41 4.35
C ILE A 133 -0.84 -13.61 4.80
N TRP A 134 -1.78 -13.41 5.72
CA TRP A 134 -2.64 -14.48 6.25
C TRP A 134 -3.76 -14.93 5.31
N LYS A 135 -3.95 -14.20 4.21
CA LYS A 135 -4.98 -14.47 3.20
C LYS A 135 -4.42 -14.73 1.80
N LEU A 136 -3.10 -14.92 1.69
CA LEU A 136 -2.46 -15.17 0.39
C LEU A 136 -2.92 -16.47 -0.27
N GLU A 137 -3.28 -17.49 0.51
CA GLU A 137 -3.85 -18.72 -0.07
C GLU A 137 -5.18 -18.45 -0.77
N THR A 138 -6.04 -17.62 -0.18
CA THR A 138 -7.31 -17.20 -0.78
C THR A 138 -7.04 -16.41 -2.07
N LEU A 139 -6.15 -15.41 -2.03
CA LEU A 139 -5.77 -14.64 -3.20
C LEU A 139 -5.23 -15.54 -4.31
N LYS A 140 -4.33 -16.48 -3.98
CA LYS A 140 -3.76 -17.43 -4.94
C LYS A 140 -4.85 -18.26 -5.61
N LYS A 141 -5.80 -18.83 -4.85
CA LYS A 141 -6.93 -19.60 -5.41
C LYS A 141 -7.77 -18.77 -6.38
N LEU A 142 -8.09 -17.54 -6.04
CA LEU A 142 -8.81 -16.62 -6.91
C LEU A 142 -8.02 -16.31 -8.20
N MET A 143 -6.72 -16.08 -8.10
CA MET A 143 -5.87 -15.87 -9.28
C MET A 143 -5.80 -17.10 -10.19
N GLU A 144 -5.69 -18.30 -9.63
CA GLU A 144 -5.64 -19.57 -10.39
C GLU A 144 -6.96 -19.85 -11.14
N THR A 145 -8.07 -19.30 -10.67
CA THR A 145 -9.42 -19.50 -11.23
C THR A 145 -9.98 -18.27 -11.94
N ALA A 146 -9.18 -17.25 -12.17
CA ALA A 146 -9.59 -15.93 -12.66
C ALA A 146 -10.35 -15.96 -14.02
N LYS A 147 -10.17 -16.96 -14.84
CA LYS A 147 -10.88 -17.14 -16.12
C LYS A 147 -11.99 -18.19 -16.03
N THR A 148 -11.71 -19.34 -15.46
CA THR A 148 -12.64 -20.46 -15.26
C THR A 148 -12.19 -21.24 -14.03
N LYS A 149 -13.02 -22.16 -13.52
CA LYS A 149 -12.65 -23.03 -12.37
C LYS A 149 -11.33 -23.79 -12.55
N LYS A 150 -10.81 -23.91 -13.78
CA LYS A 150 -9.56 -24.63 -14.11
C LYS A 150 -8.52 -23.77 -14.83
N CYS A 151 -8.75 -22.46 -14.98
CA CYS A 151 -7.88 -21.60 -15.76
C CYS A 151 -7.84 -20.17 -15.21
N GLY A 152 -6.67 -19.66 -14.98
CA GLY A 152 -6.40 -18.31 -14.50
C GLY A 152 -4.96 -17.91 -14.74
N PHE A 153 -4.43 -17.12 -13.85
CA PHE A 153 -3.03 -16.73 -13.86
C PHE A 153 -2.11 -17.93 -13.69
N ARG A 154 -0.95 -17.86 -14.33
CA ARG A 154 0.10 -18.89 -14.27
C ARG A 154 1.35 -18.33 -13.61
N GLN A 155 2.29 -19.22 -13.26
CA GLN A 155 3.58 -18.85 -12.66
C GLN A 155 3.40 -17.91 -11.47
N ILE A 156 2.42 -18.20 -10.60
CA ILE A 156 2.20 -17.38 -9.42
C ILE A 156 3.45 -17.43 -8.55
N ARG A 157 3.99 -16.26 -8.20
CA ARG A 157 5.20 -16.06 -7.41
C ARG A 157 4.94 -15.08 -6.29
N PHE A 158 5.78 -15.21 -5.29
CA PHE A 158 5.75 -14.37 -4.11
C PHE A 158 6.68 -13.16 -4.31
N VAL A 159 6.19 -12.00 -3.93
CA VAL A 159 6.95 -10.75 -3.86
C VAL A 159 6.92 -10.27 -2.42
N GLU A 160 8.07 -9.96 -1.85
CA GLU A 160 8.21 -9.52 -0.47
C GLU A 160 8.88 -8.15 -0.41
N TRP A 161 8.24 -7.22 0.28
CA TRP A 161 8.85 -5.95 0.66
C TRP A 161 9.27 -6.00 2.12
N LEU A 162 10.58 -5.95 2.37
CA LEU A 162 11.19 -5.80 3.68
C LEU A 162 11.37 -4.31 3.98
N LYS A 163 10.68 -3.83 5.01
CA LYS A 163 10.78 -2.44 5.46
C LYS A 163 12.07 -2.26 6.26
N THR A 164 12.97 -1.39 5.80
CA THR A 164 14.24 -1.13 6.50
C THR A 164 14.07 -0.29 7.76
N ASN A 165 12.93 0.40 7.91
CA ASN A 165 12.56 1.23 9.08
C ASN A 165 11.15 0.90 9.56
N PRO A 166 10.86 -0.36 9.98
CA PRO A 166 9.50 -0.77 10.33
C PRO A 166 8.95 0.00 11.54
N MET A 167 7.65 0.21 11.56
CA MET A 167 6.91 0.89 12.61
C MET A 167 5.60 0.13 12.90
N PRO A 168 5.05 0.18 14.10
CA PRO A 168 5.57 0.84 15.31
C PRO A 168 6.65 0.00 16.02
N LEU A 169 7.56 0.68 16.71
CA LEU A 169 8.53 0.08 17.61
C LEU A 169 8.07 0.33 19.05
N ASN A 170 7.43 -0.64 19.67
CA ASN A 170 7.03 -0.58 21.07
C ASN A 170 7.18 -1.97 21.71
N GLN A 171 8.24 -2.14 22.47
CA GLN A 171 8.57 -3.43 23.12
C GLN A 171 7.53 -3.90 24.14
N SER A 172 6.78 -2.98 24.73
CA SER A 172 5.73 -3.31 25.70
C SER A 172 4.47 -3.91 25.06
N VAL A 173 4.23 -3.63 23.77
CA VAL A 173 3.06 -4.11 23.01
C VAL A 173 3.44 -5.11 21.93
N ASN A 174 4.51 -4.80 21.18
CA ASN A 174 4.98 -5.58 20.05
C ASN A 174 6.48 -5.85 20.19
N TYR A 175 6.86 -6.99 20.76
CA TYR A 175 8.26 -7.42 20.80
C TYR A 175 8.81 -7.78 19.41
N LEU A 176 7.91 -8.11 18.45
CA LEU A 176 8.21 -8.27 17.04
C LEU A 176 7.47 -7.21 16.22
N THR A 177 8.22 -6.39 15.52
CA THR A 177 7.65 -5.41 14.59
C THR A 177 7.42 -6.06 13.22
N ASN A 178 6.21 -5.90 12.67
CA ASN A 178 5.92 -6.39 11.32
C ASN A 178 6.68 -5.55 10.28
N CYS A 179 7.78 -6.11 9.79
CA CYS A 179 8.62 -5.46 8.78
C CYS A 179 8.31 -5.92 7.34
N ARG A 180 7.30 -6.79 7.15
CA ARG A 180 7.02 -7.39 5.84
C ARG A 180 5.69 -6.91 5.29
N GLU A 181 5.69 -6.61 4.00
CA GLU A 181 4.48 -6.62 3.17
C GLU A 181 4.71 -7.54 1.98
N VAL A 182 3.64 -8.16 1.52
CA VAL A 182 3.74 -9.24 0.53
C VAL A 182 2.77 -9.02 -0.61
N ALA A 183 3.14 -9.51 -1.79
CA ALA A 183 2.28 -9.54 -2.95
C ALA A 183 2.35 -10.89 -3.64
N LEU A 184 1.32 -11.25 -4.38
CA LEU A 184 1.37 -12.31 -5.38
C LEU A 184 1.51 -11.69 -6.76
N LEU A 185 2.45 -12.23 -7.53
CA LEU A 185 2.63 -11.96 -8.94
C LEU A 185 2.06 -13.12 -9.73
N GLY A 186 1.27 -12.87 -10.76
CA GLY A 186 0.75 -13.87 -11.68
C GLY A 186 0.79 -13.38 -13.12
N ILE A 187 0.91 -14.30 -14.07
CA ILE A 187 1.08 -14.00 -15.50
C ILE A 187 -0.11 -14.53 -16.29
N LYS A 188 -0.66 -13.71 -17.19
CA LYS A 188 -1.70 -14.15 -18.12
C LYS A 188 -1.09 -14.88 -19.31
N LYS A 189 -1.30 -16.21 -19.36
CA LYS A 189 -0.89 -17.07 -20.51
C LYS A 189 0.60 -16.97 -20.87
N SER A 190 0.97 -16.45 -22.00
CA SER A 190 2.24 -16.39 -22.71
C SER A 190 3.48 -16.02 -21.87
N LYS A 191 4.66 -15.90 -22.52
CA LYS A 191 5.88 -15.43 -21.88
C LYS A 191 5.71 -14.00 -21.35
N PRO A 192 6.08 -13.72 -20.09
CA PRO A 192 5.97 -12.38 -19.52
C PRO A 192 7.03 -11.42 -20.07
N THR A 193 6.75 -10.12 -19.97
CA THR A 193 7.79 -9.11 -19.95
C THR A 193 8.55 -9.24 -18.63
N PHE A 194 9.86 -9.46 -18.70
CA PHE A 194 10.72 -9.51 -17.52
C PHE A 194 12.11 -8.96 -17.85
N ASN A 195 12.41 -7.76 -17.41
CA ASN A 195 13.61 -7.00 -17.72
C ASN A 195 14.71 -7.19 -16.67
N SER A 196 14.90 -8.44 -16.23
CA SER A 196 16.01 -8.84 -15.36
C SER A 196 16.46 -10.25 -15.71
N LYS A 197 17.71 -10.57 -15.41
CA LYS A 197 18.22 -11.95 -15.57
C LYS A 197 17.77 -12.85 -14.42
N TYR A 198 17.74 -12.28 -13.23
CA TYR A 198 17.39 -12.98 -11.99
C TYR A 198 16.83 -12.00 -10.98
N ASP A 199 15.81 -12.42 -10.25
CA ASP A 199 15.20 -11.66 -9.15
C ASP A 199 14.81 -12.61 -8.01
N LYS A 200 15.19 -12.25 -6.79
CA LYS A 200 14.85 -13.03 -5.59
C LYS A 200 13.38 -12.86 -5.18
N GLY A 201 12.70 -11.82 -5.68
CA GLY A 201 11.35 -11.43 -5.25
C GLY A 201 11.33 -10.76 -3.87
N VAL A 202 12.50 -10.37 -3.35
CA VAL A 202 12.67 -9.70 -2.05
C VAL A 202 13.26 -8.32 -2.27
N TYR A 203 12.58 -7.30 -1.75
CA TYR A 203 12.89 -5.88 -1.97
C TYR A 203 13.04 -5.16 -0.63
N GLU A 204 14.15 -4.48 -0.41
CA GLU A 204 14.45 -3.76 0.83
C GLU A 204 14.32 -2.25 0.60
N TYR A 205 13.24 -1.67 1.11
CA TYR A 205 12.96 -0.24 1.02
C TYR A 205 12.37 0.29 2.32
N PRO A 206 12.63 1.56 2.69
CA PRO A 206 12.00 2.17 3.86
C PRO A 206 10.49 2.37 3.61
N ILE A 207 9.72 2.50 4.71
CA ILE A 207 8.35 3.02 4.59
C ILE A 207 8.39 4.45 4.08
N GLN A 208 7.42 4.83 3.26
CA GLN A 208 7.29 6.20 2.78
C GLN A 208 6.99 7.12 3.94
N THR A 209 7.86 8.12 4.18
CA THR A 209 7.66 9.16 5.20
C THR A 209 7.04 10.41 4.56
N GLY A 210 6.36 11.24 5.38
CA GLY A 210 5.73 12.47 4.90
C GLY A 210 4.87 13.12 5.97
N LYS A 211 4.41 14.36 5.74
CA LYS A 211 3.55 15.09 6.66
C LYS A 211 2.17 14.44 6.77
N LYS A 212 1.60 14.47 7.99
CA LYS A 212 0.21 14.01 8.24
C LYS A 212 -0.76 14.83 7.37
N GLY A 213 -1.71 14.16 6.70
CA GLY A 213 -2.67 14.81 5.80
C GLY A 213 -2.19 15.03 4.36
N GLU A 214 -0.91 14.80 4.05
CA GLU A 214 -0.38 14.88 2.68
C GLU A 214 -0.11 13.50 2.04
N ARG A 215 -0.39 12.42 2.77
CA ARG A 215 -0.15 11.04 2.30
C ARG A 215 -1.25 10.08 2.74
N HIS A 216 -1.41 9.01 2.00
CA HIS A 216 -2.20 7.86 2.44
C HIS A 216 -1.51 7.13 3.62
N PRO A 217 -2.23 6.66 4.65
CA PRO A 217 -1.64 6.00 5.83
C PRO A 217 -0.76 4.81 5.50
N THR A 218 -1.16 4.01 4.51
CA THR A 218 -0.48 2.79 4.05
C THR A 218 0.24 2.97 2.71
N GLN A 219 0.64 4.21 2.38
CA GLN A 219 1.29 4.50 1.10
C GLN A 219 2.54 3.64 0.90
N LYS A 220 2.60 2.94 -0.23
CA LYS A 220 3.74 2.12 -0.63
C LYS A 220 4.97 2.97 -0.97
N ASN A 221 6.15 2.38 -0.90
CA ASN A 221 7.39 3.06 -1.27
C ASN A 221 7.45 3.29 -2.79
N LEU A 222 7.81 4.52 -3.20
CA LEU A 222 7.86 4.91 -4.61
C LEU A 222 8.94 4.13 -5.39
N LEU A 223 10.15 4.01 -4.82
CA LEU A 223 11.27 3.31 -5.47
C LEU A 223 11.00 1.81 -5.65
N LEU A 224 10.31 1.18 -4.69
CA LEU A 224 9.83 -0.20 -4.83
C LEU A 224 8.92 -0.35 -6.06
N PHE A 225 7.96 0.56 -6.21
CA PHE A 225 7.01 0.50 -7.33
C PHE A 225 7.68 0.80 -8.66
N GLU A 226 8.65 1.73 -8.71
CA GLU A 226 9.47 1.98 -9.89
C GLU A 226 10.27 0.74 -10.30
N ASP A 227 10.86 0.02 -9.33
CA ASP A 227 11.62 -1.20 -9.58
C ASP A 227 10.73 -2.32 -10.14
N LEU A 228 9.57 -2.55 -9.52
CA LEU A 228 8.59 -3.52 -10.02
C LEU A 228 8.09 -3.17 -11.43
N ILE A 229 7.79 -1.89 -11.69
CA ILE A 229 7.34 -1.43 -13.01
C ILE A 229 8.42 -1.64 -14.07
N LYS A 230 9.68 -1.27 -13.80
CA LYS A 230 10.81 -1.45 -14.73
C LYS A 230 11.02 -2.92 -15.06
N LYS A 231 10.91 -3.83 -14.10
CA LYS A 231 11.10 -5.27 -14.28
C LYS A 231 9.98 -5.94 -15.07
N HIS A 232 8.75 -5.49 -14.89
CA HIS A 232 7.57 -6.19 -15.42
C HIS A 232 6.84 -5.46 -16.56
N SER A 233 7.43 -4.36 -17.06
CA SER A 233 6.93 -3.62 -18.23
C SER A 233 8.07 -2.94 -18.99
N ASN A 234 7.82 -2.56 -20.23
CA ASN A 234 8.71 -1.74 -21.05
C ASN A 234 8.28 -0.28 -21.04
N GLU A 235 9.13 0.65 -21.47
CA GLU A 235 8.75 2.04 -21.68
C GLU A 235 7.59 2.13 -22.71
N GLY A 236 6.61 2.99 -22.41
CA GLY A 236 5.39 3.12 -23.21
C GLY A 236 4.30 2.08 -22.92
N ASP A 237 4.59 1.00 -22.17
CA ASP A 237 3.58 0.02 -21.74
C ASP A 237 2.53 0.66 -20.81
N LEU A 238 1.32 0.10 -20.79
CA LEU A 238 0.22 0.56 -19.94
C LEU A 238 0.23 -0.14 -18.58
N VAL A 239 0.44 0.64 -17.54
CA VAL A 239 0.28 0.23 -16.13
C VAL A 239 -1.09 0.65 -15.63
N VAL A 240 -1.76 -0.23 -14.88
CA VAL A 240 -3.09 0.04 -14.32
C VAL A 240 -3.13 -0.23 -12.82
N ASP A 241 -3.81 0.67 -12.08
CA ASP A 241 -4.10 0.53 -10.65
C ASP A 241 -5.50 1.09 -10.33
N PRO A 242 -6.47 0.22 -10.00
CA PRO A 242 -7.82 0.64 -9.62
C PRO A 242 -7.99 0.97 -8.13
N PHE A 243 -6.92 0.90 -7.33
CA PHE A 243 -6.90 1.23 -5.89
C PHE A 243 -5.75 2.20 -5.59
N LEU A 244 -5.79 3.38 -6.22
CA LEU A 244 -4.63 4.25 -6.35
C LEU A 244 -4.15 4.87 -5.02
N GLY A 245 -5.05 5.08 -4.04
CA GLY A 245 -4.73 5.59 -2.70
C GLY A 245 -3.94 6.91 -2.74
N GLY A 246 -2.67 6.86 -2.37
CA GLY A 246 -1.78 8.02 -2.35
C GLY A 246 -1.14 8.40 -3.68
N GLY A 247 -1.41 7.66 -4.77
CA GLY A 247 -0.90 7.93 -6.12
C GLY A 247 0.44 7.27 -6.46
N THR A 248 0.95 6.36 -5.64
CA THR A 248 2.31 5.80 -5.80
C THR A 248 2.53 5.19 -7.17
N THR A 249 1.60 4.34 -7.64
CA THR A 249 1.69 3.64 -8.93
C THR A 249 1.71 4.62 -10.10
N ALA A 250 0.92 5.69 -10.02
CA ALA A 250 0.88 6.72 -11.06
C ALA A 250 2.19 7.50 -11.15
N PHE A 251 2.77 7.90 -10.00
CA PHE A 251 4.07 8.56 -9.96
C PHE A 251 5.21 7.65 -10.43
N ALA A 252 5.22 6.39 -10.00
CA ALA A 252 6.21 5.39 -10.42
C ALA A 252 6.13 5.16 -11.95
N SER A 253 4.93 5.06 -12.51
CA SER A 253 4.73 4.90 -13.95
C SER A 253 5.25 6.12 -14.73
N LYS A 254 4.95 7.34 -14.26
CA LYS A 254 5.49 8.57 -14.83
C LYS A 254 7.01 8.60 -14.83
N ASN A 255 7.61 8.35 -13.66
CA ASN A 255 9.07 8.42 -13.49
C ASN A 255 9.82 7.38 -14.33
N THR A 256 9.12 6.34 -14.75
CA THR A 256 9.69 5.22 -15.53
C THR A 256 9.24 5.23 -16.99
N ASN A 257 8.65 6.32 -17.49
CA ASN A 257 8.18 6.48 -18.87
C ASN A 257 7.11 5.44 -19.30
N ARG A 258 6.24 5.01 -18.36
CA ARG A 258 5.10 4.15 -18.67
C ARG A 258 3.83 5.00 -18.79
N ARG A 259 2.90 4.54 -19.61
CA ARG A 259 1.52 5.06 -19.61
C ARG A 259 0.82 4.53 -18.36
N PHE A 260 -0.06 5.31 -17.82
CA PHE A 260 -0.81 4.93 -16.61
C PHE A 260 -2.29 5.24 -16.75
N LYS A 261 -3.13 4.31 -16.29
CA LYS A 261 -4.55 4.54 -16.05
C LYS A 261 -4.91 4.01 -14.67
N GLY A 262 -5.63 4.79 -13.87
CA GLY A 262 -6.06 4.38 -12.55
C GLY A 262 -7.24 5.16 -12.04
N CYS A 263 -7.78 4.72 -10.91
CA CYS A 263 -8.87 5.42 -10.23
C CYS A 263 -8.69 5.39 -8.71
N GLU A 264 -9.39 6.33 -8.07
CA GLU A 264 -9.52 6.44 -6.62
C GLU A 264 -10.98 6.75 -6.32
N VAL A 265 -11.57 6.02 -5.38
CA VAL A 265 -12.97 6.18 -4.98
C VAL A 265 -13.15 7.23 -3.89
N ASP A 266 -12.14 7.41 -3.03
CA ASP A 266 -12.17 8.42 -1.98
C ASP A 266 -11.81 9.79 -2.53
N GLU A 267 -12.75 10.74 -2.41
CA GLU A 267 -12.60 12.10 -2.93
C GLU A 267 -11.41 12.85 -2.30
N ASN A 268 -11.11 12.60 -1.02
CA ASN A 268 -10.01 13.29 -0.33
C ASN A 268 -8.67 12.80 -0.87
N TYR A 269 -8.50 11.48 -1.05
CA TYR A 269 -7.29 10.94 -1.65
C TYR A 269 -7.16 11.34 -3.11
N PHE A 270 -8.24 11.36 -3.87
CA PHE A 270 -8.24 11.86 -5.23
C PHE A 270 -7.76 13.33 -5.31
N LYS A 271 -8.27 14.22 -4.44
CA LYS A 271 -7.80 15.62 -4.34
C LYS A 271 -6.31 15.73 -3.95
N ILE A 272 -5.83 14.86 -3.05
CA ILE A 272 -4.41 14.80 -2.66
C ILE A 272 -3.55 14.44 -3.88
N ILE A 273 -3.97 13.44 -4.67
CA ILE A 273 -3.27 13.04 -5.89
C ILE A 273 -3.22 14.21 -6.88
N GLN A 274 -4.36 14.84 -7.17
CA GLN A 274 -4.43 15.99 -8.07
C GLN A 274 -3.47 17.11 -7.64
N LYS A 275 -3.48 17.48 -6.36
CA LYS A 275 -2.58 18.50 -5.81
C LYS A 275 -1.10 18.13 -5.97
N LYS A 276 -0.73 16.86 -5.77
CA LYS A 276 0.64 16.38 -5.95
C LYS A 276 1.08 16.47 -7.41
N PHE A 277 0.22 16.07 -8.35
CA PHE A 277 0.52 16.14 -9.79
C PHE A 277 0.61 17.59 -10.30
N SER A 278 -0.28 18.48 -9.85
CA SER A 278 -0.24 19.91 -10.21
C SER A 278 1.06 20.57 -9.73
N ARG A 279 1.55 20.25 -8.54
CA ARG A 279 2.85 20.75 -8.03
C ARG A 279 4.05 20.33 -8.87
N ASN A 280 3.92 19.24 -9.62
CA ASN A 280 4.97 18.69 -10.48
C ASN A 280 4.75 19.06 -11.97
N ASN A 281 3.94 20.09 -12.27
CA ASN A 281 3.60 20.56 -13.63
C ASN A 281 3.07 19.45 -14.55
N VAL A 282 2.29 18.52 -14.03
CA VAL A 282 1.68 17.43 -14.80
C VAL A 282 0.20 17.71 -14.99
N VAL A 283 -0.22 17.78 -16.24
CA VAL A 283 -1.64 17.85 -16.60
C VAL A 283 -2.24 16.45 -16.39
N LEU A 284 -3.20 16.35 -15.48
CA LEU A 284 -4.01 15.13 -15.33
C LEU A 284 -5.20 15.23 -16.29
N ASN A 285 -5.38 14.23 -17.12
CA ASN A 285 -6.59 14.10 -17.91
C ASN A 285 -7.72 13.56 -17.01
N THR A 286 -8.48 14.48 -16.43
CA THR A 286 -9.57 14.20 -15.48
C THR A 286 -10.95 14.27 -16.15
N ASN A 287 -11.07 14.02 -17.45
CA ASN A 287 -12.35 14.08 -18.14
C ASN A 287 -13.39 13.25 -17.39
N SER A 288 -14.10 13.90 -16.49
CA SER A 288 -15.36 13.43 -15.91
C SER A 288 -16.36 13.43 -17.06
N ILE A 289 -16.90 12.27 -17.37
CA ILE A 289 -18.12 12.23 -18.18
C ILE A 289 -19.20 12.84 -17.28
N ASN A 290 -19.56 14.09 -17.54
CA ASN A 290 -20.81 14.64 -17.02
C ASN A 290 -21.94 13.78 -17.61
N ILE A 291 -22.64 13.06 -16.74
CA ILE A 291 -23.95 12.47 -17.03
C ILE A 291 -25.00 13.51 -16.62
#